data_16e46b71bee0a6e0be2d96b76d101442
#
_entry.id   16e46b71bee0a6e0be2d96b76d101442
#
_cell.length_a   1.000
_cell.length_b   1.000
_cell.length_c   1.000
_cell.angle_alpha   90.00
_cell.angle_beta   90.00
_cell.angle_gamma   90.00
#
_symmetry.space_group_name_H-M   'P 1'
#
loop_
_entity.id
_entity.type
_entity.pdbx_description
1 polymer ?
#
loop_
_entity_poly.entity_id
_entity_poly.type
_entity_poly.pdbx_seq_one_letter_code
_entity_poly.pdbx_strand_id
1 'polypeptide(L)'
;DEKVVAITAAMKDGTGLKRFHNMFPERFFDVGIAEGHAVTFAAGLAAAGLKPVVAVYSSFLQRAYDQILHDVCIQDLPVVFAIDRAGLVGSDGETHQGIFDLSYLTAIPNMSVMAPKNLWELRRELEFALNHFDRPIAIRYPRGQAYRGLKEFDSPIEYGKGEILSGGKDI
;
A
#
# COMPACT_ATOMS: atom_id res chain seq x y z
N ASP A 1 -4.80 14.98 9.00
CA ASP A 1 -6.20 14.58 8.85
C ASP A 1 -6.57 13.60 9.96
N GLU A 2 -7.60 13.92 10.72
CA GLU A 2 -8.06 13.12 11.88
C GLU A 2 -8.76 11.82 11.45
N LYS A 3 -9.20 11.73 10.21
CA LYS A 3 -9.85 10.53 9.66
C LYS A 3 -8.87 9.42 9.28
N VAL A 4 -7.58 9.72 9.17
CA VAL A 4 -6.56 8.72 8.80
C VAL A 4 -6.33 7.77 9.98
N VAL A 5 -6.47 6.48 9.74
CA VAL A 5 -6.18 5.39 10.67
C VAL A 5 -5.20 4.41 10.04
N ALA A 6 -4.32 3.83 10.84
CA ALA A 6 -3.32 2.88 10.38
C ALA A 6 -3.57 1.50 10.99
N ILE A 7 -3.51 0.48 10.14
CA ILE A 7 -3.77 -0.91 10.52
C ILE A 7 -2.57 -1.75 10.07
N THR A 8 -2.14 -2.66 10.91
CA THR A 8 -1.12 -3.66 10.55
C THR A 8 -1.43 -5.02 11.18
N ALA A 9 -0.72 -6.05 10.74
CA ALA A 9 -0.87 -7.41 11.23
C ALA A 9 0.46 -7.92 11.81
N ALA A 10 0.80 -7.49 13.03
CA ALA A 10 2.03 -7.79 13.75
C ALA A 10 3.32 -7.26 13.05
N MET A 11 3.21 -6.21 12.23
CA MET A 11 4.33 -5.67 11.44
C MET A 11 4.62 -4.19 11.72
N LYS A 12 4.25 -3.68 12.88
CA LYS A 12 4.36 -2.25 13.23
C LYS A 12 5.74 -1.63 12.97
N ASP A 13 6.80 -2.30 13.41
CA ASP A 13 8.16 -1.77 13.26
C ASP A 13 8.65 -1.91 11.82
N GLY A 14 8.38 -3.04 11.18
CA GLY A 14 8.80 -3.32 9.81
C GLY A 14 8.13 -2.44 8.76
N THR A 15 6.89 -2.04 8.96
CA THR A 15 6.15 -1.14 8.08
C THR A 15 6.33 0.35 8.41
N GLY A 16 7.18 0.68 9.42
CA GLY A 16 7.48 2.05 9.80
C GLY A 16 6.37 2.76 10.59
N LEU A 17 5.36 2.05 11.06
CA LEU A 17 4.22 2.64 11.77
C LEU A 17 4.49 3.02 13.23
N LYS A 18 5.68 2.70 13.77
CA LYS A 18 6.05 3.01 15.16
C LYS A 18 5.84 4.49 15.52
N ARG A 19 6.24 5.40 14.62
CA ARG A 19 6.06 6.84 14.85
C ARG A 19 4.57 7.21 14.87
N PHE A 20 3.78 6.70 13.94
CA PHE A 20 2.33 6.95 13.90
C PHE A 20 1.65 6.44 15.17
N HIS A 21 1.95 5.21 15.57
CA HIS A 21 1.45 4.64 16.82
C HIS A 21 1.76 5.49 18.06
N ASN A 22 3.00 5.99 18.17
CA ASN A 22 3.40 6.82 19.32
C ASN A 22 2.71 8.19 19.34
N MET A 23 2.41 8.75 18.17
CA MET A 23 1.76 10.06 18.05
C MET A 23 0.23 9.99 18.14
N PHE A 24 -0.36 8.90 17.66
CA PHE A 24 -1.80 8.73 17.51
C PHE A 24 -2.24 7.31 17.88
N PRO A 25 -2.05 6.89 19.15
CA PRO A 25 -2.34 5.52 19.57
C PRO A 25 -3.80 5.11 19.36
N GLU A 26 -4.73 6.04 19.46
CA GLU A 26 -6.18 5.82 19.27
C GLU A 26 -6.57 5.60 17.80
N ARG A 27 -5.66 5.87 16.86
CA ARG A 27 -5.85 5.69 15.41
C ARG A 27 -4.95 4.62 14.82
N PHE A 28 -4.31 3.84 15.68
CA PHE A 28 -3.44 2.73 15.27
C PHE A 28 -4.00 1.40 15.78
N PHE A 29 -4.08 0.43 14.87
CA PHE A 29 -4.60 -0.90 15.16
C PHE A 29 -3.61 -1.97 14.70
N ASP A 30 -3.15 -2.80 15.62
CA ASP A 30 -2.40 -4.02 15.31
C ASP A 30 -3.30 -5.23 15.61
N VAL A 31 -3.69 -5.93 14.56
CA VAL A 31 -4.63 -7.05 14.66
C VAL A 31 -3.94 -8.40 14.92
N GLY A 32 -2.64 -8.40 15.19
CA GLY A 32 -1.85 -9.62 15.27
C GLY A 32 -1.65 -10.26 13.89
N ILE A 33 -1.27 -11.55 13.85
CA ILE A 33 -1.03 -12.27 12.59
C ILE A 33 -2.39 -12.67 11.97
N ALA A 34 -3.12 -11.68 11.46
CA ALA A 34 -4.48 -11.84 10.93
C ALA A 34 -4.74 -10.85 9.76
N GLU A 35 -4.02 -11.01 8.66
CA GLU A 35 -4.05 -10.10 7.52
C GLU A 35 -5.46 -9.98 6.90
N GLY A 36 -6.20 -11.08 6.81
CA GLY A 36 -7.60 -11.06 6.35
C GLY A 36 -8.48 -10.18 7.25
N HIS A 37 -8.33 -10.30 8.59
CA HIS A 37 -9.05 -9.44 9.53
C HIS A 37 -8.65 -7.97 9.39
N ALA A 38 -7.36 -7.66 9.18
CA ALA A 38 -6.91 -6.29 8.92
C ALA A 38 -7.65 -5.64 7.75
N VAL A 39 -7.87 -6.38 6.67
CA VAL A 39 -8.54 -5.90 5.47
C VAL A 39 -10.05 -5.73 5.69
N THR A 40 -10.72 -6.71 6.26
CA THR A 40 -12.16 -6.61 6.59
C THR A 40 -12.43 -5.46 7.56
N PHE A 41 -11.58 -5.29 8.58
CA PHE A 41 -11.68 -4.18 9.54
C PHE A 41 -11.49 -2.82 8.82
N ALA A 42 -10.50 -2.73 7.92
CA ALA A 42 -10.30 -1.53 7.10
C ALA A 42 -11.54 -1.21 6.25
N ALA A 43 -12.16 -2.21 5.63
CA ALA A 43 -13.38 -2.03 4.85
C ALA A 43 -14.50 -1.42 5.70
N GLY A 44 -14.71 -1.93 6.92
CA GLY A 44 -15.69 -1.38 7.86
C GLY A 44 -15.40 0.08 8.25
N LEU A 45 -14.14 0.42 8.49
CA LEU A 45 -13.73 1.80 8.79
C LEU A 45 -13.92 2.74 7.60
N ALA A 46 -13.61 2.28 6.39
CA ALA A 46 -13.84 3.04 5.17
C ALA A 46 -15.33 3.28 4.93
N ALA A 47 -16.18 2.27 5.10
CA ALA A 47 -17.64 2.39 5.03
C ALA A 47 -18.20 3.38 6.07
N ALA A 48 -17.53 3.53 7.21
CA ALA A 48 -17.87 4.52 8.24
C ALA A 48 -17.30 5.93 7.97
N GLY A 49 -16.63 6.15 6.83
CA GLY A 49 -16.11 7.45 6.41
C GLY A 49 -14.72 7.81 6.95
N LEU A 50 -13.98 6.83 7.48
CA LEU A 50 -12.57 6.97 7.83
C LEU A 50 -11.68 6.68 6.61
N LYS A 51 -10.38 6.98 6.74
CA LYS A 51 -9.36 6.76 5.70
C LYS A 51 -8.35 5.72 6.19
N PRO A 52 -8.66 4.42 6.08
CA PRO A 52 -7.78 3.37 6.57
C PRO A 52 -6.59 3.15 5.65
N VAL A 53 -5.41 3.01 6.25
CA VAL A 53 -4.17 2.57 5.62
C VAL A 53 -3.81 1.20 6.20
N VAL A 54 -3.85 0.16 5.38
CA VAL A 54 -3.42 -1.19 5.74
C VAL A 54 -1.96 -1.34 5.34
N ALA A 55 -1.05 -1.37 6.32
CA ALA A 55 0.38 -1.50 6.10
C ALA A 55 0.85 -2.93 6.44
N VAL A 56 1.19 -3.69 5.42
CA VAL A 56 1.59 -5.10 5.51
C VAL A 56 2.67 -5.45 4.49
N TYR A 57 3.38 -6.55 4.72
CA TYR A 57 4.35 -7.07 3.75
C TYR A 57 3.64 -7.72 2.57
N SER A 58 4.20 -7.54 1.37
CA SER A 58 3.66 -8.05 0.12
C SER A 58 3.36 -9.56 0.16
N SER A 59 4.31 -10.38 0.63
CA SER A 59 4.11 -11.82 0.74
C SER A 59 2.99 -12.23 1.70
N PHE A 60 2.78 -11.48 2.77
CA PHE A 60 1.74 -11.78 3.77
C PHE A 60 0.36 -11.28 3.37
N LEU A 61 0.29 -10.24 2.56
CA LEU A 61 -0.98 -9.74 2.03
C LEU A 61 -1.72 -10.78 1.17
N GLN A 62 -1.02 -11.76 0.62
CA GLN A 62 -1.62 -12.88 -0.13
C GLN A 62 -2.70 -13.62 0.69
N ARG A 63 -2.57 -13.67 2.03
CA ARG A 63 -3.57 -14.30 2.91
C ARG A 63 -4.91 -13.58 2.95
N ALA A 64 -4.95 -12.33 2.47
CA ALA A 64 -6.13 -11.47 2.47
C ALA A 64 -6.72 -11.27 1.07
N TYR A 65 -6.36 -12.09 0.09
CA TYR A 65 -6.82 -11.94 -1.29
C TYR A 65 -8.35 -11.86 -1.39
N ASP A 66 -9.04 -12.78 -0.73
CA ASP A 66 -10.50 -12.83 -0.74
C ASP A 66 -11.12 -11.57 -0.10
N GLN A 67 -10.59 -11.12 1.03
CA GLN A 67 -11.08 -9.93 1.72
C GLN A 67 -10.81 -8.65 0.92
N ILE A 68 -9.68 -8.56 0.22
CA ILE A 68 -9.40 -7.44 -0.69
C ILE A 68 -10.46 -7.41 -1.80
N LEU A 69 -10.76 -8.56 -2.40
CA LEU A 69 -11.75 -8.67 -3.46
C LEU A 69 -13.17 -8.36 -2.95
N HIS A 70 -13.64 -9.11 -1.95
CA HIS A 70 -15.05 -9.08 -1.50
C HIS A 70 -15.35 -7.88 -0.61
N ASP A 71 -14.51 -7.62 0.41
CA ASP A 71 -14.86 -6.64 1.44
C ASP A 71 -14.50 -5.23 1.00
N VAL A 72 -13.51 -5.07 0.13
CA VAL A 72 -13.02 -3.76 -0.30
C VAL A 72 -13.38 -3.45 -1.75
N CYS A 73 -12.91 -4.26 -2.71
CA CYS A 73 -12.94 -3.88 -4.12
C CYS A 73 -14.33 -4.00 -4.77
N ILE A 74 -15.13 -5.02 -4.43
CA ILE A 74 -16.52 -5.12 -4.92
C ILE A 74 -17.37 -3.96 -4.44
N GLN A 75 -17.10 -3.48 -3.23
CA GLN A 75 -17.81 -2.35 -2.63
C GLN A 75 -17.19 -0.99 -3.01
N ASP A 76 -16.09 -0.99 -3.76
CA ASP A 76 -15.34 0.20 -4.19
C ASP A 76 -14.95 1.14 -3.03
N LEU A 77 -14.56 0.56 -1.88
CA LEU A 77 -14.26 1.32 -0.65
C LEU A 77 -12.84 1.91 -0.70
N PRO A 78 -12.66 3.16 -0.24
CA PRO A 78 -11.37 3.86 -0.29
C PRO A 78 -10.39 3.36 0.80
N VAL A 79 -9.88 2.16 0.62
CA VAL A 79 -8.83 1.58 1.46
C VAL A 79 -7.49 1.76 0.75
N VAL A 80 -6.50 2.29 1.49
CA VAL A 80 -5.12 2.41 1.01
C VAL A 80 -4.31 1.22 1.53
N PHE A 81 -3.74 0.45 0.61
CA PHE A 81 -2.81 -0.64 0.94
C PHE A 81 -1.37 -0.15 0.78
N ALA A 82 -0.65 0.04 1.89
CA ALA A 82 0.78 0.34 1.91
C ALA A 82 1.57 -0.97 1.98
N ILE A 83 2.00 -1.44 0.80
CA ILE A 83 2.60 -2.77 0.63
C ILE A 83 4.12 -2.68 0.70
N ASP A 84 4.65 -3.01 1.86
CA ASP A 84 6.10 -3.08 2.09
C ASP A 84 6.69 -4.41 1.60
N ARG A 85 8.00 -4.47 1.38
CA ARG A 85 8.72 -5.67 0.90
C ARG A 85 8.20 -6.17 -0.45
N ALA A 86 7.81 -5.29 -1.34
CA ALA A 86 7.48 -5.66 -2.71
C ALA A 86 8.75 -6.03 -3.49
N GLY A 87 8.68 -7.07 -4.29
CA GLY A 87 9.83 -7.60 -5.04
C GLY A 87 10.73 -8.50 -4.20
N LEU A 88 12.03 -8.54 -4.54
CA LEU A 88 13.03 -9.34 -3.85
C LEU A 88 13.48 -8.66 -2.56
N VAL A 89 13.58 -9.42 -1.47
CA VAL A 89 13.82 -8.88 -0.12
C VAL A 89 15.17 -9.29 0.48
N GLY A 90 15.97 -10.08 -0.21
CA GLY A 90 17.32 -10.44 0.23
C GLY A 90 17.33 -11.18 1.58
N SER A 91 17.88 -10.51 2.59
CA SER A 91 18.12 -11.11 3.91
C SER A 91 16.87 -11.51 4.70
N ASP A 92 15.69 -11.07 4.32
CA ASP A 92 14.45 -11.53 4.98
C ASP A 92 14.10 -12.99 4.59
N GLY A 93 14.76 -13.51 3.55
CA GLY A 93 14.70 -14.92 3.18
C GLY A 93 13.53 -15.29 2.27
N GLU A 94 13.43 -16.58 1.99
CA GLU A 94 12.51 -17.14 0.98
C GLU A 94 11.03 -16.93 1.30
N THR A 95 10.67 -16.86 2.57
CA THR A 95 9.27 -16.69 2.99
C THR A 95 8.73 -15.26 2.86
N HIS A 96 9.60 -14.30 2.57
CA HIS A 96 9.26 -12.87 2.53
C HIS A 96 9.28 -12.26 1.12
N GLN A 97 9.59 -13.06 0.08
CA GLN A 97 9.67 -12.57 -1.30
C GLN A 97 8.33 -12.03 -1.78
N GLY A 98 8.28 -10.74 -2.10
CA GLY A 98 7.06 -10.02 -2.51
C GLY A 98 6.89 -9.93 -4.02
N ILE A 99 6.95 -11.06 -4.73
CA ILE A 99 6.99 -11.09 -6.20
C ILE A 99 5.62 -11.31 -6.86
N PHE A 100 4.57 -11.61 -6.09
CA PHE A 100 3.25 -11.98 -6.63
C PHE A 100 2.20 -10.88 -6.52
N ASP A 101 2.46 -9.81 -5.78
CA ASP A 101 1.49 -8.75 -5.50
C ASP A 101 0.89 -8.12 -6.78
N LEU A 102 1.73 -7.79 -7.76
CA LEU A 102 1.24 -7.26 -9.04
C LEU A 102 0.29 -8.25 -9.72
N SER A 103 0.64 -9.54 -9.76
CA SER A 103 -0.16 -10.55 -10.47
C SER A 103 -1.57 -10.68 -9.90
N TYR A 104 -1.72 -10.71 -8.58
CA TYR A 104 -3.05 -10.88 -8.01
C TYR A 104 -3.81 -9.56 -7.83
N LEU A 105 -3.13 -8.45 -7.51
CA LEU A 105 -3.81 -7.16 -7.32
C LEU A 105 -4.35 -6.60 -8.63
N THR A 106 -3.60 -6.72 -9.73
CA THR A 106 -4.07 -6.22 -11.04
C THR A 106 -5.19 -7.07 -11.64
N ALA A 107 -5.43 -8.28 -11.13
CA ALA A 107 -6.56 -9.12 -11.51
C ALA A 107 -7.86 -8.76 -10.76
N ILE A 108 -7.77 -8.00 -9.66
CA ILE A 108 -8.94 -7.63 -8.85
C ILE A 108 -9.63 -6.39 -9.47
N PRO A 109 -10.94 -6.46 -9.78
CA PRO A 109 -11.69 -5.31 -10.27
C PRO A 109 -11.64 -4.13 -9.29
N ASN A 110 -11.65 -2.91 -9.83
CA ASN A 110 -11.59 -1.65 -9.08
C ASN A 110 -10.28 -1.37 -8.32
N MET A 111 -9.35 -2.32 -8.21
CA MET A 111 -8.06 -2.10 -7.58
C MET A 111 -7.15 -1.25 -8.48
N SER A 112 -6.59 -0.20 -7.92
CA SER A 112 -5.51 0.58 -8.54
C SER A 112 -4.17 0.24 -7.89
N VAL A 113 -3.10 0.13 -8.69
CA VAL A 113 -1.78 -0.20 -8.17
C VAL A 113 -0.76 0.85 -8.60
N MET A 114 -0.01 1.37 -7.63
CA MET A 114 1.08 2.33 -7.82
C MET A 114 2.41 1.73 -7.38
N ALA A 115 3.47 2.13 -8.06
CA ALA A 115 4.84 1.66 -7.79
C ALA A 115 5.82 2.83 -7.87
N PRO A 116 6.09 3.54 -6.79
CA PRO A 116 6.92 4.73 -6.78
C PRO A 116 8.38 4.41 -7.11
N LYS A 117 8.99 5.22 -7.97
CA LYS A 117 10.40 5.10 -8.36
C LYS A 117 11.38 5.58 -7.29
N ASN A 118 10.92 6.47 -6.39
CA ASN A 118 11.78 7.06 -5.36
C ASN A 118 10.98 7.54 -4.13
N LEU A 119 11.70 8.09 -3.13
CA LEU A 119 11.12 8.57 -1.88
C LEU A 119 10.09 9.69 -2.06
N TRP A 120 10.34 10.61 -3.00
CA TRP A 120 9.44 11.76 -3.19
C TRP A 120 8.14 11.32 -3.85
N GLU A 121 8.22 10.44 -4.83
CA GLU A 121 7.05 9.87 -5.47
C GLU A 121 6.21 9.04 -4.49
N LEU A 122 6.84 8.19 -3.66
CA LEU A 122 6.14 7.45 -2.60
C LEU A 122 5.31 8.38 -1.69
N ARG A 123 5.88 9.52 -1.30
CA ARG A 123 5.16 10.49 -0.47
C ARG A 123 3.96 11.10 -1.20
N ARG A 124 4.16 11.48 -2.46
CA ARG A 124 3.10 12.09 -3.29
C ARG A 124 2.00 11.09 -3.64
N GLU A 125 2.35 9.83 -3.90
CA GLU A 125 1.38 8.76 -4.12
C GLU A 125 0.53 8.50 -2.87
N LEU A 126 1.16 8.48 -1.69
CA LEU A 126 0.43 8.33 -0.44
C LEU A 126 -0.48 9.54 -0.16
N GLU A 127 0.00 10.76 -0.42
CA GLU A 127 -0.80 11.97 -0.32
C GLU A 127 -1.97 11.97 -1.31
N PHE A 128 -1.73 11.56 -2.55
CA PHE A 128 -2.75 11.41 -3.58
C PHE A 128 -3.81 10.39 -3.16
N ALA A 129 -3.40 9.20 -2.70
CA ALA A 129 -4.28 8.14 -2.26
C ALA A 129 -5.19 8.57 -1.10
N LEU A 130 -4.67 9.36 -0.16
CA LEU A 130 -5.41 9.79 1.03
C LEU A 130 -6.31 11.01 0.79
N ASN A 131 -5.98 11.89 -0.16
CA ASN A 131 -6.65 13.19 -0.29
C ASN A 131 -7.36 13.41 -1.63
N HIS A 132 -7.00 12.64 -2.66
CA HIS A 132 -7.47 12.88 -4.02
C HIS A 132 -8.00 11.62 -4.71
N PHE A 133 -8.10 10.50 -3.99
CA PHE A 133 -8.57 9.24 -4.54
C PHE A 133 -9.55 8.58 -3.56
N ASP A 134 -10.69 8.15 -4.05
CA ASP A 134 -11.83 7.66 -3.27
C ASP A 134 -12.20 6.21 -3.58
N ARG A 135 -11.23 5.43 -4.08
CA ARG A 135 -11.37 4.04 -4.47
C ARG A 135 -10.23 3.18 -3.88
N PRO A 136 -10.30 1.83 -3.95
CA PRO A 136 -9.21 0.97 -3.50
C PRO A 136 -7.89 1.25 -4.23
N ILE A 137 -6.83 1.43 -3.47
CA ILE A 137 -5.51 1.69 -4.05
C ILE A 137 -4.39 1.02 -3.26
N ALA A 138 -3.48 0.39 -3.98
CA ALA A 138 -2.28 -0.23 -3.44
C ALA A 138 -1.03 0.55 -3.88
N ILE A 139 -0.18 0.91 -2.93
CA ILE A 139 1.13 1.51 -3.18
C ILE A 139 2.16 0.48 -2.74
N ARG A 140 2.95 -0.04 -3.68
CA ARG A 140 3.94 -1.08 -3.43
C ARG A 140 5.36 -0.54 -3.49
N TYR A 141 6.17 -0.85 -2.50
CA TYR A 141 7.57 -0.38 -2.42
C TYR A 141 8.49 -1.45 -1.83
N PRO A 142 9.81 -1.42 -2.20
CA PRO A 142 10.76 -2.43 -1.77
C PRO A 142 11.19 -2.26 -0.31
N ARG A 143 11.79 -3.32 0.24
CA ARG A 143 12.48 -3.31 1.52
C ARG A 143 13.73 -2.41 1.49
N GLY A 144 13.98 -1.71 2.58
CA GLY A 144 15.24 -0.98 2.81
C GLY A 144 15.11 0.52 2.72
N GLN A 145 16.24 1.18 2.46
CA GLN A 145 16.26 2.63 2.33
C GLN A 145 15.61 3.06 1.02
N ALA A 146 14.77 4.08 1.10
CA ALA A 146 14.15 4.63 -0.08
C ALA A 146 15.20 5.24 -1.03
N TYR A 147 15.08 4.92 -2.30
CA TYR A 147 15.92 5.48 -3.36
C TYR A 147 15.75 6.99 -3.46
N ARG A 148 16.85 7.72 -3.64
CA ARG A 148 16.89 9.19 -3.67
C ARG A 148 17.41 9.76 -4.98
N GLY A 149 17.52 8.95 -6.02
CA GLY A 149 17.80 9.38 -7.38
C GLY A 149 16.56 9.70 -8.18
N LEU A 150 16.74 10.00 -9.48
CA LEU A 150 15.67 10.31 -10.44
C LEU A 150 14.81 11.52 -10.03
N LYS A 151 15.43 12.52 -9.44
CA LYS A 151 14.74 13.76 -9.00
C LYS A 151 14.29 14.63 -10.17
N GLU A 152 14.96 14.48 -11.30
CA GLU A 152 14.66 15.15 -12.55
C GLU A 152 13.32 14.71 -13.17
N PHE A 153 12.86 13.50 -12.79
CA PHE A 153 11.55 12.97 -13.15
C PHE A 153 10.55 13.32 -12.04
N ASP A 154 9.80 14.37 -12.23
CA ASP A 154 8.93 14.95 -11.21
C ASP A 154 7.53 15.29 -11.73
N SER A 155 6.98 14.41 -12.57
CA SER A 155 5.63 14.56 -13.09
C SER A 155 4.58 14.51 -11.98
N PRO A 156 3.47 15.26 -12.09
CA PRO A 156 2.35 15.15 -11.16
C PRO A 156 1.80 13.72 -11.12
N ILE A 157 1.33 13.32 -9.95
CA ILE A 157 0.62 12.03 -9.82
C ILE A 157 -0.77 12.20 -10.46
N GLU A 158 -1.02 11.43 -11.52
CA GLU A 158 -2.30 11.40 -12.22
C GLU A 158 -2.79 9.94 -12.35
N TYR A 159 -4.07 9.74 -12.09
CA TYR A 159 -4.68 8.42 -12.21
C TYR A 159 -4.53 7.84 -13.63
N GLY A 160 -4.06 6.58 -13.70
CA GLY A 160 -3.89 5.85 -14.95
C GLY A 160 -2.70 6.31 -15.80
N LYS A 161 -1.83 7.18 -15.29
CA LYS A 161 -0.61 7.63 -15.98
C LYS A 161 0.64 7.16 -15.28
N GLY A 162 1.65 6.78 -16.07
CA GLY A 162 3.02 6.53 -15.64
C GLY A 162 3.98 7.58 -16.22
N GLU A 163 5.18 7.67 -15.65
CA GLU A 163 6.23 8.52 -16.15
C GLU A 163 7.25 7.73 -16.97
N ILE A 164 7.59 8.20 -18.15
CA ILE A 164 8.59 7.56 -19.00
C ILE A 164 9.98 8.00 -18.53
N LEU A 165 10.75 7.09 -17.97
CA LEU A 165 12.10 7.35 -17.43
C LEU A 165 13.19 7.23 -18.50
N SER A 166 12.96 6.43 -19.53
CA SER A 166 13.89 6.23 -20.64
C SER A 166 13.14 5.97 -21.93
N GLY A 167 13.48 6.69 -22.98
CA GLY A 167 12.96 6.43 -24.31
C GLY A 167 13.75 5.33 -25.00
N GLY A 168 13.10 4.55 -25.86
CA GLY A 168 13.71 3.53 -26.70
C GLY A 168 12.98 3.42 -28.04
N LYS A 169 13.61 2.73 -29.01
CA LYS A 169 12.99 2.41 -30.31
C LYS A 169 12.61 0.94 -30.43
N ASP A 170 13.19 0.10 -29.58
CA ASP A 170 12.98 -1.34 -29.54
C ASP A 170 12.57 -1.74 -28.14
N ILE A 171 11.73 -2.77 -28.05
CA ILE A 171 11.30 -3.38 -26.79
C ILE A 171 12.22 -4.54 -26.45
#